data_b34b9561dd52a1ecf6c0b6589a036a38
#
_entry.id   b34b9561dd52a1ecf6c0b6589a036a38
#
_cell.length_a   1.000
_cell.length_b   1.000
_cell.length_c   1.000
_cell.angle_alpha   90.00
_cell.angle_beta   90.00
_cell.angle_gamma   90.00
#
_symmetry.space_group_name_H-M   'P 1'
#
loop_
_entity.id
_entity.type
_entity.pdbx_description
1 polymer ?
#
loop_
_entity_poly.entity_id
_entity_poly.type
_entity_poly.pdbx_seq_one_letter_code
_entity_poly.pdbx_strand_id
1 'polypeptide(L)'
;SQSLIITRMAGRTAVPEKESIESFAAHHASMAIYLSTGMLEELSRRLVNGGYEPDTPAALVYKATWSDEEAYICTVQELPEVAKKYNITKTALVLVGDVISNQHYTRSRLYAPDFTTEFRKAKTPKNAEDDRLMRDTDAGKELPE
;
A
#
# COMPACT_ATOMS: atom_id res chain seq x y z
N SER A 1 -4.64 6.76 3.65
CA SER A 1 -5.43 7.05 2.44
C SER A 1 -6.82 6.44 2.58
N GLN A 2 -7.85 7.11 2.05
CA GLN A 2 -9.24 6.64 2.02
C GLN A 2 -9.58 5.93 0.71
N SER A 3 -8.72 6.06 -0.28
CA SER A 3 -8.96 5.57 -1.64
C SER A 3 -7.87 4.60 -2.07
N LEU A 4 -8.27 3.61 -2.84
CA LEU A 4 -7.38 2.71 -3.57
C LEU A 4 -7.63 2.88 -5.06
N ILE A 5 -6.59 3.21 -5.81
CA ILE A 5 -6.62 3.32 -7.27
C ILE A 5 -5.99 2.06 -7.86
N ILE A 6 -6.75 1.33 -8.66
CA ILE A 6 -6.26 0.18 -9.40
C ILE A 6 -6.09 0.59 -10.86
N THR A 7 -4.86 0.53 -11.36
CA THR A 7 -4.53 1.04 -12.70
C THR A 7 -3.36 0.29 -13.33
N ARG A 8 -2.94 0.75 -14.50
CA ARG A 8 -1.75 0.31 -15.22
C ARG A 8 -1.09 1.49 -15.94
N MET A 9 0.16 1.34 -16.33
CA MET A 9 0.77 2.28 -17.26
C MET A 9 0.24 2.10 -18.70
N ALA A 10 0.27 3.18 -19.46
CA ALA A 10 0.21 3.09 -20.91
C ALA A 10 1.41 2.28 -21.41
N GLY A 11 1.14 1.28 -22.20
CA GLY A 11 2.14 0.43 -22.83
C GLY A 11 1.80 0.24 -24.31
N ARG A 12 1.59 -1.00 -24.73
CA ARG A 12 1.13 -1.30 -26.10
C ARG A 12 -0.23 -0.69 -26.45
N THR A 13 -1.05 -0.43 -25.41
CA THR A 13 -2.34 0.25 -25.52
C THR A 13 -2.32 1.52 -24.70
N ALA A 14 -2.90 2.59 -25.24
CA ALA A 14 -3.03 3.85 -24.56
C ALA A 14 -3.93 3.74 -23.30
N VAL A 15 -3.78 4.68 -22.39
CA VAL A 15 -4.76 5.02 -21.35
C VAL A 15 -5.21 6.46 -21.56
N PRO A 16 -6.44 6.83 -21.19
CA PRO A 16 -6.88 8.21 -21.24
C PRO A 16 -5.94 9.12 -20.44
N GLU A 17 -5.74 10.35 -20.90
CA GLU A 17 -4.86 11.32 -20.23
C GLU A 17 -5.23 11.55 -18.76
N LYS A 18 -6.54 11.63 -18.48
CA LYS A 18 -7.08 11.77 -17.12
C LYS A 18 -6.79 10.58 -16.20
N GLU A 19 -6.44 9.44 -16.79
CA GLU A 19 -6.10 8.19 -16.08
C GLU A 19 -4.59 7.90 -16.15
N SER A 20 -3.79 8.91 -16.46
CA SER A 20 -2.34 8.79 -16.42
C SER A 20 -1.83 8.53 -14.99
N ILE A 21 -0.65 7.93 -14.88
CA ILE A 21 -0.01 7.71 -13.57
C ILE A 21 0.16 9.02 -12.81
N GLU A 22 0.54 10.09 -13.50
CA GLU A 22 0.71 11.42 -12.90
C GLU A 22 -0.61 11.97 -12.37
N SER A 23 -1.69 11.84 -13.14
CA SER A 23 -3.02 12.29 -12.72
C SER A 23 -3.49 11.57 -11.45
N PHE A 24 -3.29 10.26 -11.37
CA PHE A 24 -3.65 9.48 -10.20
C PHE A 24 -2.70 9.72 -9.01
N ALA A 25 -1.42 9.88 -9.25
CA ALA A 25 -0.43 10.17 -8.22
C ALA A 25 -0.71 11.47 -7.47
N ALA A 26 -1.26 12.49 -8.17
CA ALA A 26 -1.64 13.77 -7.57
C ALA A 26 -2.68 13.64 -6.43
N HIS A 27 -3.39 12.53 -6.35
CA HIS A 27 -4.34 12.27 -5.26
C HIS A 27 -3.68 11.70 -3.99
N HIS A 28 -2.42 11.30 -4.03
CA HIS A 28 -1.71 10.63 -2.92
C HIS A 28 -2.51 9.47 -2.31
N ALA A 29 -3.32 8.80 -3.12
CA ALA A 29 -4.10 7.64 -2.74
C ALA A 29 -3.21 6.38 -2.69
N SER A 30 -3.64 5.32 -2.03
CA SER A 30 -2.99 4.02 -2.25
C SER A 30 -3.20 3.57 -3.69
N MET A 31 -2.17 3.04 -4.33
CA MET A 31 -2.26 2.57 -5.72
C MET A 31 -1.84 1.10 -5.83
N ALA A 32 -2.55 0.36 -6.68
CA ALA A 32 -2.20 -0.98 -7.15
C ALA A 32 -2.02 -0.93 -8.67
N ILE A 33 -0.78 -1.08 -9.15
CA ILE A 33 -0.41 -0.84 -10.54
C ILE A 33 -0.02 -2.15 -11.20
N TYR A 34 -0.85 -2.60 -12.14
CA TYR A 34 -0.71 -3.86 -12.86
C TYR A 34 0.06 -3.69 -14.17
N LEU A 35 0.53 -4.79 -14.73
CA LEU A 35 1.09 -4.89 -16.09
C LEU A 35 2.24 -3.92 -16.39
N SER A 36 2.92 -3.41 -15.38
CA SER A 36 3.92 -2.34 -15.52
C SER A 36 5.34 -2.75 -15.16
N THR A 37 5.59 -4.05 -14.89
CA THR A 37 6.88 -4.56 -14.42
C THR A 37 8.05 -4.23 -15.36
N GLY A 38 7.82 -4.25 -16.67
CA GLY A 38 8.84 -3.92 -17.68
C GLY A 38 9.14 -2.41 -17.84
N MET A 39 8.47 -1.55 -17.06
CA MET A 39 8.52 -0.08 -17.17
C MET A 39 8.76 0.60 -15.82
N LEU A 40 9.42 -0.05 -14.87
CA LEU A 40 9.52 0.44 -13.49
C LEU A 40 10.33 1.75 -13.37
N GLU A 41 11.34 1.96 -14.20
CA GLU A 41 12.08 3.24 -14.22
C GLU A 41 11.14 4.40 -14.62
N GLU A 42 10.37 4.19 -15.68
CA GLU A 42 9.40 5.17 -16.16
C GLU A 42 8.25 5.34 -15.15
N LEU A 43 7.77 4.24 -14.56
CA LEU A 43 6.72 4.26 -13.54
C LEU A 43 7.16 5.07 -12.31
N SER A 44 8.34 4.79 -11.78
CA SER A 44 8.90 5.52 -10.63
C SER A 44 8.99 7.03 -10.93
N ARG A 45 9.55 7.39 -12.08
CA ARG A 45 9.65 8.79 -12.51
C ARG A 45 8.27 9.46 -12.63
N ARG A 46 7.28 8.80 -13.19
CA ARG A 46 5.92 9.34 -13.34
C ARG A 46 5.19 9.48 -12.00
N LEU A 47 5.37 8.55 -11.08
CA LEU A 47 4.81 8.66 -9.73
C LEU A 47 5.34 9.89 -9.01
N VAL A 48 6.65 10.12 -9.08
CA VAL A 48 7.29 11.31 -8.49
C VAL A 48 6.82 12.59 -9.18
N ASN A 49 6.79 12.62 -10.51
CA ASN A 49 6.30 13.78 -11.27
C ASN A 49 4.83 14.09 -10.95
N GLY A 50 4.03 13.10 -10.61
CA GLY A 50 2.63 13.26 -10.24
C GLY A 50 2.40 13.69 -8.80
N GLY A 51 3.45 13.69 -7.94
CA GLY A 51 3.38 14.25 -6.59
C GLY A 51 3.76 13.31 -5.45
N TYR A 52 4.04 12.02 -5.69
CA TYR A 52 4.61 11.20 -4.64
C TYR A 52 6.05 11.61 -4.33
N GLU A 53 6.41 11.59 -3.05
CA GLU A 53 7.80 11.75 -2.66
C GLU A 53 8.62 10.52 -3.11
N PRO A 54 9.91 10.68 -3.45
CA PRO A 54 10.77 9.55 -3.86
C PRO A 54 10.86 8.43 -2.82
N ASP A 55 10.78 8.76 -1.54
CA ASP A 55 10.80 7.84 -0.40
C ASP A 55 9.41 7.32 0.01
N THR A 56 8.36 7.65 -0.75
CA THR A 56 7.03 7.08 -0.52
C THR A 56 7.11 5.55 -0.50
N PRO A 57 6.54 4.89 0.54
CA PRO A 57 6.55 3.44 0.65
C PRO A 57 5.92 2.76 -0.57
N ALA A 58 6.57 1.72 -1.03
CA ALA A 58 6.13 0.89 -2.14
C ALA A 58 6.44 -0.59 -1.88
N ALA A 59 5.78 -1.47 -2.60
CA ALA A 59 6.09 -2.88 -2.63
C ALA A 59 6.04 -3.42 -4.06
N LEU A 60 6.97 -4.32 -4.38
CA LEU A 60 6.95 -5.11 -5.60
C LEU A 60 6.57 -6.54 -5.22
N VAL A 61 5.36 -6.97 -5.58
CA VAL A 61 4.84 -8.31 -5.28
C VAL A 61 4.94 -9.18 -6.52
N TYR A 62 5.93 -10.07 -6.52
CA TYR A 62 6.17 -11.01 -7.60
C TYR A 62 5.23 -12.20 -7.47
N LYS A 63 4.58 -12.58 -8.57
CA LYS A 63 3.64 -13.69 -8.62
C LYS A 63 2.58 -13.67 -7.52
N ALA A 64 1.98 -12.50 -7.25
CA ALA A 64 0.91 -12.35 -6.27
C ALA A 64 -0.13 -13.47 -6.36
N THR A 65 -0.44 -14.13 -5.24
CA THR A 65 -1.35 -15.27 -5.08
C THR A 65 -0.87 -16.63 -5.60
N TRP A 66 0.33 -16.72 -6.15
CA TRP A 66 0.93 -17.99 -6.55
C TRP A 66 1.64 -18.65 -5.36
N SER A 67 1.92 -19.95 -5.45
CA SER A 67 2.62 -20.70 -4.39
C SER A 67 4.06 -20.24 -4.13
N ASP A 68 4.67 -19.55 -5.09
CA ASP A 68 5.99 -18.96 -5.05
C ASP A 68 5.92 -17.42 -5.10
N GLU A 69 4.90 -16.84 -4.44
CA GLU A 69 4.79 -15.39 -4.23
C GLU A 69 5.96 -14.88 -3.39
N GLU A 70 6.53 -13.77 -3.82
CA GLU A 70 7.54 -13.02 -3.06
C GLU A 70 7.17 -11.53 -3.05
N ALA A 71 7.33 -10.89 -1.88
CA ALA A 71 7.04 -9.47 -1.71
C ALA A 71 8.27 -8.72 -1.22
N TYR A 72 8.59 -7.61 -1.89
CA TYR A 72 9.74 -6.78 -1.58
C TYR A 72 9.27 -5.37 -1.22
N ILE A 73 9.43 -4.99 0.03
CA ILE A 73 9.13 -3.65 0.53
C ILE A 73 10.30 -2.72 0.15
N CYS A 74 9.97 -1.58 -0.39
CA CYS A 74 10.94 -0.57 -0.84
C CYS A 74 10.27 0.82 -0.87
N THR A 75 10.91 1.77 -1.52
CA THR A 75 10.34 3.08 -1.84
C THR A 75 10.05 3.20 -3.34
N VAL A 76 9.32 4.25 -3.73
CA VAL A 76 9.01 4.53 -5.14
C VAL A 76 10.28 4.62 -5.98
N GLN A 77 11.31 5.31 -5.49
CA GLN A 77 12.58 5.46 -6.22
C GLN A 77 13.39 4.16 -6.32
N GLU A 78 13.20 3.21 -5.39
CA GLU A 78 13.94 1.95 -5.35
C GLU A 78 13.31 0.84 -6.21
N LEU A 79 12.09 1.02 -6.70
CA LEU A 79 11.38 0.01 -7.50
C LEU A 79 12.24 -0.57 -8.65
N PRO A 80 12.95 0.22 -9.47
CA PRO A 80 13.77 -0.32 -10.55
C PRO A 80 14.95 -1.16 -10.05
N GLU A 81 15.60 -0.71 -8.99
CA GLU A 81 16.77 -1.39 -8.40
C GLU A 81 16.37 -2.73 -7.76
N VAL A 82 15.23 -2.76 -7.05
CA VAL A 82 14.68 -3.97 -6.46
C VAL A 82 14.37 -5.00 -7.55
N ALA A 83 13.71 -4.58 -8.63
CA ALA A 83 13.41 -5.48 -9.75
C ALA A 83 14.68 -6.05 -10.40
N LYS A 84 15.72 -5.22 -10.57
CA LYS A 84 17.02 -5.64 -11.06
C LYS A 84 17.69 -6.65 -10.14
N LYS A 85 17.74 -6.34 -8.85
CA LYS A 85 18.38 -7.17 -7.82
C LYS A 85 17.81 -8.59 -7.78
N TYR A 86 16.48 -8.71 -7.91
CA TYR A 86 15.78 -10.00 -7.83
C TYR A 86 15.40 -10.57 -9.21
N ASN A 87 15.91 -9.96 -10.29
CA ASN A 87 15.66 -10.37 -11.67
C ASN A 87 14.17 -10.48 -12.03
N ILE A 88 13.37 -9.52 -11.55
CA ILE A 88 11.92 -9.47 -11.77
C ILE A 88 11.64 -8.65 -13.03
N THR A 89 11.30 -9.32 -14.13
CA THR A 89 11.05 -8.70 -15.43
C THR A 89 9.59 -8.71 -15.85
N LYS A 90 8.77 -9.51 -15.19
CA LYS A 90 7.33 -9.70 -15.49
C LYS A 90 6.59 -10.23 -14.27
N THR A 91 5.27 -10.27 -14.35
CA THR A 91 4.38 -10.94 -13.37
C THR A 91 4.52 -10.37 -11.98
N ALA A 92 4.71 -9.05 -11.86
CA ALA A 92 4.72 -8.37 -10.58
C ALA A 92 3.65 -7.28 -10.53
N LEU A 93 3.09 -7.12 -9.33
CA LEU A 93 2.18 -6.06 -8.94
C LEU A 93 2.98 -5.00 -8.17
N VAL A 94 2.80 -3.74 -8.53
CA VAL A 94 3.36 -2.62 -7.77
C VAL A 94 2.29 -2.03 -6.86
N LEU A 95 2.59 -1.94 -5.57
CA LEU A 95 1.77 -1.27 -4.59
C LEU A 95 2.49 0.01 -4.14
N VAL A 96 1.77 1.11 -3.99
CA VAL A 96 2.32 2.41 -3.59
C VAL A 96 1.43 3.06 -2.55
N GLY A 97 2.03 3.66 -1.54
CA GLY A 97 1.36 4.48 -0.53
C GLY A 97 1.74 4.13 0.90
N ASP A 98 1.42 5.02 1.82
CA ASP A 98 1.77 4.92 3.25
C ASP A 98 1.25 3.65 3.92
N VAL A 99 0.21 3.03 3.37
CA VAL A 99 -0.34 1.77 3.85
C VAL A 99 0.71 0.64 3.87
N ILE A 100 1.73 0.73 3.03
CA ILE A 100 2.80 -0.29 2.92
C ILE A 100 3.73 -0.23 4.14
N SER A 101 4.00 0.96 4.69
CA SER A 101 4.92 1.12 5.83
C SER A 101 4.33 0.64 7.16
N ASN A 102 3.00 0.61 7.27
CA ASN A 102 2.23 0.24 8.47
C ASN A 102 2.69 0.90 9.80
N GLN A 103 3.45 2.00 9.70
CA GLN A 103 4.09 2.61 10.87
C GLN A 103 3.18 3.53 11.68
N HIS A 104 2.22 4.20 11.01
CA HIS A 104 1.28 5.11 11.67
C HIS A 104 -0.07 5.09 10.97
N TYR A 105 -1.07 4.49 11.58
CA TYR A 105 -2.43 4.55 11.06
C TYR A 105 -3.45 4.90 12.16
N THR A 106 -4.45 5.67 11.77
CA THR A 106 -5.60 5.93 12.62
C THR A 106 -6.68 4.89 12.31
N ARG A 107 -7.03 4.06 13.28
CA ARG A 107 -8.13 3.09 13.14
C ARG A 107 -9.43 3.81 12.79
N SER A 108 -10.23 3.19 11.93
CA SER A 108 -11.58 3.67 11.66
C SER A 108 -12.39 3.70 12.95
N ARG A 109 -12.90 4.87 13.32
CA ARG A 109 -13.72 5.03 14.52
C ARG A 109 -15.06 4.29 14.42
N LEU A 110 -15.52 3.98 13.20
CA LEU A 110 -16.79 3.27 12.98
C LEU A 110 -16.85 1.92 13.73
N TYR A 111 -15.72 1.25 13.88
CA TYR A 111 -15.61 -0.04 14.56
C TYR A 111 -15.04 0.08 15.99
N ALA A 112 -14.74 1.29 16.45
CA ALA A 112 -14.26 1.50 17.79
C ALA A 112 -15.33 1.15 18.83
N PRO A 113 -14.98 0.53 19.98
CA PRO A 113 -15.94 0.13 21.02
C PRO A 113 -16.71 1.33 21.59
N ASP A 114 -16.10 2.50 21.62
CA ASP A 114 -16.64 3.77 22.13
C ASP A 114 -17.48 4.55 21.09
N PHE A 115 -17.65 4.00 19.87
CA PHE A 115 -18.42 4.64 18.82
C PHE A 115 -19.82 4.05 18.70
N THR A 116 -20.84 4.90 18.86
CA THR A 116 -22.25 4.53 18.69
C THR A 116 -22.64 4.65 17.22
N THR A 117 -23.25 3.61 16.69
CA THR A 117 -23.89 3.60 15.36
C THR A 117 -25.39 3.37 15.52
N GLU A 118 -26.14 3.51 14.44
CA GLU A 118 -27.59 3.19 14.40
C GLU A 118 -27.87 1.75 14.88
N PHE A 119 -26.95 0.81 14.63
CA PHE A 119 -27.11 -0.60 14.95
C PHE A 119 -26.32 -1.06 16.19
N ARG A 120 -25.48 -0.19 16.78
CA ARG A 120 -24.61 -0.55 17.91
C ARG A 120 -24.39 0.63 18.85
N LYS A 121 -24.78 0.46 20.11
CA LYS A 121 -24.44 1.41 21.17
C LYS A 121 -22.98 1.25 21.62
N ALA A 122 -22.28 2.34 21.84
CA ALA A 122 -20.95 2.35 22.41
C ALA A 122 -20.91 1.57 23.73
N LYS A 123 -19.86 0.77 23.93
CA LYS A 123 -19.58 0.18 25.25
C LYS A 123 -18.82 1.23 26.05
N THR A 124 -19.36 1.66 27.18
CA THR A 124 -18.62 2.49 28.12
C THR A 124 -17.44 1.69 28.64
N PRO A 125 -16.19 2.20 28.55
CA PRO A 125 -15.05 1.47 29.10
C PRO A 125 -15.24 1.25 30.60
N LYS A 126 -15.18 0.00 31.04
CA LYS A 126 -15.44 -0.36 32.45
C LYS A 126 -14.32 0.05 33.39
N ASN A 127 -13.10 0.31 32.93
CA ASN A 127 -11.99 0.89 33.67
C ASN A 127 -10.78 1.11 32.75
N ALA A 128 -9.87 2.02 33.11
CA ALA A 128 -8.62 2.29 32.38
C ALA A 128 -7.60 1.12 32.38
N GLU A 129 -7.87 0.04 33.08
CA GLU A 129 -7.04 -1.18 33.10
C GLU A 129 -7.30 -2.12 31.91
N ASP A 130 -8.54 -2.14 31.39
CA ASP A 130 -8.87 -2.97 30.21
C ASP A 130 -8.23 -2.45 28.91
N ASP A 131 -7.92 -1.17 28.84
CA ASP A 131 -7.29 -0.55 27.67
C ASP A 131 -5.77 -0.89 27.57
N ARG A 132 -5.13 -1.25 28.68
CA ARG A 132 -3.75 -1.75 28.69
C ARG A 132 -3.64 -3.18 28.21
N LEU A 133 -4.57 -4.04 28.61
CA LEU A 133 -4.57 -5.45 28.17
C LEU A 133 -4.81 -5.64 26.66
N MET A 134 -5.56 -4.71 26.03
CA MET A 134 -5.77 -4.78 24.58
C MET A 134 -4.58 -4.24 23.76
N ARG A 135 -3.71 -3.43 24.33
CA ARG A 135 -2.50 -2.93 23.67
C ARG A 135 -1.36 -3.95 23.71
N ASP A 136 -1.29 -4.76 24.77
CA ASP A 136 -0.22 -5.74 24.94
C ASP A 136 -0.44 -7.05 24.17
N THR A 137 -1.66 -7.34 23.72
CA THR A 137 -1.94 -8.55 22.93
C THR A 137 -1.57 -8.42 21.45
N ASP A 138 -1.36 -7.20 20.95
CA ASP A 138 -0.97 -6.96 19.55
C ASP A 138 0.56 -6.81 19.36
N ALA A 139 1.33 -6.74 20.47
CA ALA A 139 2.79 -6.56 20.44
C ALA A 139 3.61 -7.86 20.50
N GLY A 140 2.97 -9.02 20.51
CA GLY A 140 3.64 -10.28 20.81
C GLY A 140 3.34 -11.43 19.85
N LYS A 141 3.54 -11.25 18.54
CA LYS A 141 3.74 -12.38 17.61
C LYS A 141 5.03 -12.19 16.83
N GLU A 142 6.14 -12.48 17.49
CA GLU A 142 7.36 -12.90 16.79
C GLU A 142 7.05 -14.24 16.10
N LEU A 143 7.29 -14.30 14.79
CA LEU A 143 7.27 -15.54 14.03
C LEU A 143 8.49 -16.35 14.42
N PRO A 144 8.39 -17.66 14.71
CA PRO A 144 9.54 -18.52 14.93
C PRO A 144 10.28 -18.75 13.61
N GLU A 145 11.59 -18.88 13.74
CA GLU A 145 12.57 -19.21 12.68
C GLU A 145 12.24 -20.49 11.90
#